data_a369c6cd1c8c8e60ab9270e2dc626f4b
#
_entry.id   a369c6cd1c8c8e60ab9270e2dc626f4b
#
_cell.length_a   1.000
_cell.length_b   1.000
_cell.length_c   1.000
_cell.angle_alpha   90.00
_cell.angle_beta   90.00
_cell.angle_gamma   90.00
#
_symmetry.space_group_name_H-M   'P 1'
#
loop_
_entity.id
_entity.type
_entity.pdbx_description
1 polymer ?
#
loop_
_entity_poly.entity_id
_entity_poly.type
_entity_poly.pdbx_seq_one_letter_code
_entity_poly.pdbx_strand_id
1 'polypeptide(L)'
;MRIGVVALQGGVREHVRLLAGLGAQVAELRVPADLEGPDGLRVDGLVLPGGESSTIDRLLRTFGLFEPLRDAIASGLPTLGTCAGLVLLAGRVQDPAPGQRSLGVLDVTVQRNAFGPQLDSAEVDLNTTDGPVRVAFIRAPR
;
A
#
# COMPACT_ATOMS: atom_id res chain seq x y z
N MET A 1 19.00 -3.85 4.00
CA MET A 1 17.53 -3.93 4.14
C MET A 1 16.94 -4.04 2.75
N ARG A 2 16.08 -5.02 2.51
CA ARG A 2 15.41 -5.26 1.24
C ARG A 2 13.92 -4.97 1.39
N ILE A 3 13.39 -4.04 0.60
CA ILE A 3 11.99 -3.60 0.67
C ILE A 3 11.25 -4.09 -0.56
N GLY A 4 10.14 -4.78 -0.34
CA GLY A 4 9.20 -5.17 -1.38
C GLY A 4 8.25 -4.03 -1.72
N VAL A 5 8.06 -3.74 -3.00
CA VAL A 5 7.02 -2.81 -3.47
C VAL A 5 6.03 -3.60 -4.31
N VAL A 6 4.74 -3.59 -3.92
CA VAL A 6 3.70 -4.26 -4.72
C VAL A 6 3.56 -3.55 -6.07
N ALA A 7 3.93 -4.25 -7.14
CA ALA A 7 4.15 -3.67 -8.46
C ALA A 7 3.07 -4.09 -9.47
N LEU A 8 1.79 -4.02 -9.07
CA LEU A 8 0.66 -4.40 -9.92
C LEU A 8 0.00 -3.18 -10.57
N GLN A 9 -0.15 -2.07 -9.83
CA GLN A 9 -0.75 -0.83 -10.34
C GLN A 9 -0.41 0.34 -9.41
N GLY A 10 -0.33 1.57 -9.95
CA GLY A 10 -0.18 2.81 -9.20
C GLY A 10 1.24 3.36 -9.18
N GLY A 11 1.60 4.10 -8.11
CA GLY A 11 2.86 4.85 -7.96
C GLY A 11 4.07 3.98 -7.63
N VAL A 12 4.26 2.88 -8.37
CA VAL A 12 5.34 1.90 -8.13
C VAL A 12 6.72 2.54 -8.32
N ARG A 13 6.92 3.20 -9.46
CA ARG A 13 8.22 3.77 -9.83
C ARG A 13 8.70 4.84 -8.87
N GLU A 14 7.79 5.63 -8.35
CA GLU A 14 8.06 6.70 -7.39
C GLU A 14 8.59 6.12 -6.08
N HIS A 15 7.96 5.08 -5.55
CA HIS A 15 8.41 4.37 -4.35
C HIS A 15 9.74 3.65 -4.58
N VAL A 16 9.91 2.97 -5.72
CA VAL A 16 11.16 2.28 -6.07
C VAL A 16 12.33 3.27 -6.12
N ARG A 17 12.15 4.42 -6.78
CA ARG A 17 13.19 5.45 -6.87
C ARG A 17 13.54 6.06 -5.51
N LEU A 18 12.52 6.38 -4.71
CA LEU A 18 12.72 6.94 -3.36
C LEU A 18 13.50 5.96 -2.48
N LEU A 19 13.06 4.72 -2.39
CA LEU A 19 13.69 3.69 -1.56
C LEU A 19 15.12 3.39 -2.01
N ALA A 20 15.36 3.29 -3.31
CA ALA A 20 16.72 3.11 -3.85
C ALA A 20 17.62 4.31 -3.52
N GLY A 21 17.10 5.54 -3.61
CA GLY A 21 17.79 6.76 -3.21
C GLY A 21 18.15 6.80 -1.71
N LEU A 22 17.36 6.12 -0.87
CA LEU A 22 17.63 5.94 0.56
C LEU A 22 18.57 4.76 0.86
N GLY A 23 19.09 4.08 -0.17
CA GLY A 23 20.04 2.97 -0.04
C GLY A 23 19.40 1.61 0.24
N ALA A 24 18.08 1.46 0.11
CA ALA A 24 17.42 0.17 0.22
C ALA A 24 17.62 -0.67 -1.06
N GLN A 25 17.74 -1.97 -0.90
CA GLN A 25 17.52 -2.91 -2.01
C GLN A 25 16.02 -3.02 -2.24
N VAL A 26 15.57 -2.82 -3.47
CA VAL A 26 14.13 -2.83 -3.79
C VAL A 26 13.78 -4.06 -4.63
N ALA A 27 12.73 -4.78 -4.21
CA ALA A 27 12.13 -5.87 -4.95
C ALA A 27 10.71 -5.45 -5.40
N GLU A 28 10.42 -5.58 -6.68
CA GLU A 28 9.06 -5.41 -7.20
C GLU A 28 8.29 -6.72 -7.09
N LEU A 29 7.19 -6.72 -6.33
CA LEU A 29 6.39 -7.91 -6.05
C LEU A 29 5.19 -7.96 -7.00
N ARG A 30 5.11 -9.01 -7.81
CA ARG A 30 4.01 -9.25 -8.75
C ARG A 30 3.34 -10.60 -8.56
N VAL A 31 4.08 -11.57 -8.03
CA VAL A 31 3.60 -12.94 -7.76
C VAL A 31 4.10 -13.42 -6.39
N PRO A 32 3.50 -14.45 -5.78
CA PRO A 32 3.92 -14.94 -4.47
C PRO A 32 5.42 -15.28 -4.36
N ALA A 33 6.00 -15.82 -5.41
CA ALA A 33 7.42 -16.17 -5.45
C ALA A 33 8.38 -14.98 -5.33
N ASP A 34 7.90 -13.75 -5.54
CA ASP A 34 8.67 -12.52 -5.31
C ASP A 34 8.70 -12.16 -3.82
N LEU A 35 7.63 -12.49 -3.07
CA LEU A 35 7.48 -12.20 -1.64
C LEU A 35 8.18 -13.24 -0.77
N GLU A 36 8.02 -14.51 -1.10
CA GLU A 36 8.47 -15.64 -0.28
C GLU A 36 9.12 -16.75 -1.12
N GLY A 37 9.94 -17.56 -0.47
CA GLY A 37 10.63 -18.70 -1.07
C GLY A 37 10.76 -19.84 -0.07
N PRO A 38 11.52 -20.90 -0.40
CA PRO A 38 11.68 -22.07 0.47
C PRO A 38 12.20 -21.71 1.88
N ASP A 39 12.98 -20.63 1.98
CA ASP A 39 13.63 -20.18 3.22
C ASP A 39 12.81 -19.10 3.96
N GLY A 40 11.58 -18.78 3.51
CA GLY A 40 10.70 -17.76 4.10
C GLY A 40 10.61 -16.49 3.28
N LEU A 41 10.31 -15.37 3.97
CA LEU A 41 10.15 -14.06 3.33
C LEU A 41 11.47 -13.57 2.69
N ARG A 42 11.36 -12.99 1.50
CA ARG A 42 12.48 -12.46 0.72
C ARG A 42 12.71 -10.96 0.93
N VAL A 43 11.90 -10.33 1.77
CA VAL A 43 11.91 -8.89 2.05
C VAL A 43 11.84 -8.63 3.55
N ASP A 44 12.44 -7.53 3.98
CA ASP A 44 12.46 -7.07 5.37
C ASP A 44 11.33 -6.10 5.69
N GLY A 45 10.66 -5.60 4.66
CA GLY A 45 9.54 -4.66 4.76
C GLY A 45 8.79 -4.55 3.44
N LEU A 46 7.61 -3.96 3.48
CA LEU A 46 6.66 -3.90 2.37
C LEU A 46 6.13 -2.48 2.14
N VAL A 47 5.95 -2.12 0.88
CA VAL A 47 5.21 -0.93 0.47
C VAL A 47 4.04 -1.31 -0.43
N LEU A 48 2.84 -0.85 -0.05
CA LEU A 48 1.62 -0.86 -0.85
C LEU A 48 1.43 0.54 -1.44
N PRO A 49 1.69 0.74 -2.73
CA PRO A 49 1.63 2.06 -3.36
C PRO A 49 0.21 2.63 -3.42
N GLY A 50 0.13 3.95 -3.57
CA GLY A 50 -1.08 4.63 -4.00
C GLY A 50 -1.46 4.25 -5.42
N GLY A 51 -2.76 4.34 -5.72
CA GLY A 51 -3.32 3.96 -7.02
C GLY A 51 -4.83 3.85 -6.94
N GLU A 52 -5.42 2.91 -7.67
CA GLU A 52 -6.85 2.60 -7.59
C GLU A 52 -7.04 1.30 -6.78
N SER A 53 -7.61 1.43 -5.56
CA SER A 53 -7.65 0.36 -4.57
C SER A 53 -8.44 -0.87 -5.01
N SER A 54 -9.55 -0.70 -5.75
CA SER A 54 -10.35 -1.84 -6.25
C SER A 54 -9.64 -2.59 -7.38
N THR A 55 -8.87 -1.89 -8.20
CA THR A 55 -8.05 -2.49 -9.25
C THR A 55 -6.89 -3.27 -8.64
N ILE A 56 -6.20 -2.68 -7.64
CA ILE A 56 -5.09 -3.36 -6.97
C ILE A 56 -5.59 -4.63 -6.25
N ASP A 57 -6.71 -4.55 -5.51
CA ASP A 57 -7.34 -5.72 -4.88
C ASP A 57 -7.60 -6.84 -5.90
N ARG A 58 -8.25 -6.50 -7.02
CA ARG A 58 -8.53 -7.49 -8.06
C ARG A 58 -7.24 -8.13 -8.61
N LEU A 59 -6.21 -7.34 -8.86
CA LEU A 59 -4.92 -7.83 -9.34
C LEU A 59 -4.22 -8.69 -8.29
N LEU A 60 -4.23 -8.31 -7.01
CA LEU A 60 -3.69 -9.11 -5.91
C LEU A 60 -4.32 -10.50 -5.90
N ARG A 61 -5.63 -10.59 -6.04
CA ARG A 61 -6.35 -11.88 -6.09
C ARG A 61 -6.06 -12.64 -7.37
N THR A 62 -6.01 -11.95 -8.52
CA THR A 62 -5.71 -12.57 -9.82
C THR A 62 -4.33 -13.20 -9.87
N PHE A 63 -3.32 -12.53 -9.30
CA PHE A 63 -1.94 -13.02 -9.27
C PHE A 63 -1.59 -13.83 -8.01
N GLY A 64 -2.59 -14.11 -7.15
CA GLY A 64 -2.41 -14.95 -5.96
C GLY A 64 -1.65 -14.29 -4.82
N LEU A 65 -1.40 -12.99 -4.86
CA LEU A 65 -0.65 -12.24 -3.82
C LEU A 65 -1.47 -11.87 -2.60
N PHE A 66 -2.81 -11.89 -2.68
CA PHE A 66 -3.68 -11.35 -1.63
C PHE A 66 -3.46 -12.05 -0.29
N GLU A 67 -3.58 -13.37 -0.24
CA GLU A 67 -3.42 -14.14 1.00
C GLU A 67 -1.97 -14.14 1.50
N PRO A 68 -0.94 -14.39 0.67
CA PRO A 68 0.45 -14.30 1.11
C PRO A 68 0.83 -12.95 1.72
N LEU A 69 0.38 -11.83 1.12
CA LEU A 69 0.62 -10.49 1.69
C LEU A 69 -0.09 -10.31 3.02
N ARG A 70 -1.37 -10.71 3.12
CA ARG A 70 -2.13 -10.62 4.36
C ARG A 70 -1.44 -11.39 5.48
N ASP A 71 -1.03 -12.61 5.22
CA ASP A 71 -0.42 -13.49 6.21
C ASP A 71 0.97 -12.99 6.64
N ALA A 72 1.78 -12.50 5.70
CA ALA A 72 3.07 -11.89 6.00
C ALA A 72 2.93 -10.64 6.89
N ILE A 73 1.98 -9.75 6.57
CA ILE A 73 1.73 -8.53 7.35
C ILE A 73 1.18 -8.88 8.74
N ALA A 74 0.22 -9.81 8.81
CA ALA A 74 -0.34 -10.27 10.08
C ALA A 74 0.72 -10.94 10.98
N SER A 75 1.74 -11.55 10.37
CA SER A 75 2.91 -12.12 11.07
C SER A 75 3.96 -11.08 11.48
N GLY A 76 3.73 -9.79 11.20
CA GLY A 76 4.57 -8.70 11.67
C GLY A 76 5.53 -8.11 10.63
N LEU A 77 5.37 -8.40 9.33
CA LEU A 77 6.17 -7.74 8.30
C LEU A 77 5.89 -6.22 8.29
N PRO A 78 6.90 -5.37 8.59
CA PRO A 78 6.73 -3.92 8.58
C PRO A 78 6.18 -3.44 7.24
N THR A 79 5.10 -2.68 7.26
CA THR A 79 4.37 -2.33 6.04
C THR A 79 3.95 -0.87 6.02
N LEU A 80 4.22 -0.19 4.91
CA LEU A 80 3.75 1.16 4.60
C LEU A 80 2.69 1.11 3.49
N GLY A 81 1.50 1.65 3.76
CA GLY A 81 0.46 1.85 2.75
C GLY A 81 0.23 3.33 2.47
N THR A 82 0.31 3.75 1.21
CA THR A 82 0.02 5.13 0.79
C THR A 82 -1.28 5.20 0.01
N CYS A 83 -2.18 6.13 0.35
CA CYS A 83 -3.47 6.35 -0.34
C CYS A 83 -4.25 5.02 -0.53
N ALA A 84 -4.29 4.46 -1.75
CA ALA A 84 -4.92 3.16 -2.03
C ALA A 84 -4.32 2.02 -1.19
N GLY A 85 -3.03 2.07 -0.88
CA GLY A 85 -2.36 1.12 0.01
C GLY A 85 -2.94 1.14 1.43
N LEU A 86 -3.28 2.32 1.97
CA LEU A 86 -3.98 2.43 3.26
C LEU A 86 -5.37 1.79 3.19
N VAL A 87 -6.12 2.04 2.11
CA VAL A 87 -7.45 1.40 1.89
C VAL A 87 -7.33 -0.12 1.88
N LEU A 88 -6.27 -0.66 1.27
CA LEU A 88 -6.04 -2.12 1.22
C LEU A 88 -5.67 -2.71 2.59
N LEU A 89 -4.96 -1.96 3.44
CA LEU A 89 -4.59 -2.42 4.79
C LEU A 89 -5.76 -2.39 5.77
N ALA A 90 -6.71 -1.48 5.57
CA ALA A 90 -7.77 -1.17 6.54
C ALA A 90 -8.65 -2.39 6.88
N GLY A 91 -9.01 -2.48 8.15
CA GLY A 91 -9.95 -3.49 8.65
C GLY A 91 -11.37 -3.26 8.14
N ARG A 92 -11.76 -2.00 7.94
CA ARG A 92 -13.07 -1.62 7.41
C ARG A 92 -12.94 -0.53 6.34
N VAL A 93 -13.64 -0.71 5.24
CA VAL A 93 -13.71 0.27 4.14
C VAL A 93 -15.15 0.74 3.99
N GLN A 94 -15.38 2.05 4.15
CA GLN A 94 -16.68 2.66 3.84
C GLN A 94 -16.78 2.90 2.32
N ASP A 95 -17.96 2.63 1.78
CA ASP A 95 -18.26 2.76 0.36
C ASP A 95 -17.27 2.01 -0.56
N PRO A 96 -17.03 0.69 -0.31
CA PRO A 96 -16.14 -0.09 -1.16
C PRO A 96 -16.70 -0.18 -2.58
N ALA A 97 -15.85 -0.30 -3.58
CA ALA A 97 -16.30 -0.65 -4.92
C ALA A 97 -16.96 -2.06 -4.93
N PRO A 98 -17.88 -2.36 -5.86
CA PRO A 98 -18.49 -3.68 -5.92
C PRO A 98 -17.45 -4.81 -5.94
N GLY A 99 -17.55 -5.72 -4.98
CA GLY A 99 -16.64 -6.87 -4.83
C GLY A 99 -15.22 -6.54 -4.35
N GLN A 100 -14.93 -5.29 -3.99
CA GLN A 100 -13.64 -4.91 -3.42
C GLN A 100 -13.46 -5.50 -2.03
N ARG A 101 -12.25 -6.03 -1.79
CA ARG A 101 -11.79 -6.53 -0.50
C ARG A 101 -10.61 -5.69 0.00
N SER A 102 -10.38 -5.71 1.30
CA SER A 102 -9.16 -5.23 1.95
C SER A 102 -8.45 -6.41 2.64
N LEU A 103 -7.16 -6.26 2.90
CA LEU A 103 -6.37 -7.26 3.63
C LEU A 103 -6.82 -7.36 5.09
N GLY A 104 -7.39 -6.29 5.65
CA GLY A 104 -7.99 -6.29 6.98
C GLY A 104 -6.98 -6.43 8.13
N VAL A 105 -5.74 -6.01 7.92
CA VAL A 105 -4.62 -6.20 8.86
C VAL A 105 -4.35 -4.98 9.75
N LEU A 106 -4.96 -3.84 9.44
CA LEU A 106 -4.85 -2.62 10.23
C LEU A 106 -6.22 -2.26 10.81
N ASP A 107 -6.34 -2.17 12.14
CA ASP A 107 -7.62 -1.86 12.81
C ASP A 107 -7.98 -0.37 12.69
N VAL A 108 -8.29 0.03 11.45
CA VAL A 108 -8.82 1.34 11.11
C VAL A 108 -10.03 1.21 10.20
N THR A 109 -10.90 2.22 10.24
CA THR A 109 -11.97 2.39 9.26
C THR A 109 -11.56 3.49 8.31
N VAL A 110 -11.61 3.25 7.01
CA VAL A 110 -11.30 4.26 5.99
C VAL A 110 -12.52 4.54 5.12
N GLN A 111 -12.73 5.82 4.81
CA GLN A 111 -13.67 6.26 3.79
C GLN A 111 -12.91 6.54 2.49
N ARG A 112 -13.32 5.89 1.40
CA ARG A 112 -12.69 6.09 0.09
C ARG A 112 -13.03 7.47 -0.46
N ASN A 113 -12.06 8.09 -1.18
CA ASN A 113 -12.23 9.38 -1.86
C ASN A 113 -12.80 10.50 -0.96
N ALA A 114 -12.49 10.48 0.34
CA ALA A 114 -13.07 11.39 1.32
C ALA A 114 -12.70 12.87 1.10
N PHE A 115 -11.60 13.13 0.38
CA PHE A 115 -11.13 14.47 0.02
C PHE A 115 -11.63 14.92 -1.37
N GLY A 116 -12.77 14.37 -1.82
CA GLY A 116 -13.41 14.80 -3.05
C GLY A 116 -12.77 14.30 -4.35
N PRO A 117 -13.19 14.84 -5.49
CA PRO A 117 -12.62 14.51 -6.80
C PRO A 117 -11.17 15.01 -6.92
N GLN A 118 -10.43 14.49 -7.90
CA GLN A 118 -9.00 14.83 -8.11
C GLN A 118 -8.74 16.33 -8.31
N LEU A 119 -9.72 17.08 -8.80
CA LEU A 119 -9.63 18.55 -8.97
C LEU A 119 -9.56 19.30 -7.63
N ASP A 120 -10.02 18.69 -6.54
CA ASP A 120 -10.01 19.26 -5.18
C ASP A 120 -8.77 18.82 -4.39
N SER A 121 -7.75 18.28 -5.07
CA SER A 121 -6.48 17.91 -4.46
C SER A 121 -5.80 19.12 -3.82
N ALA A 122 -5.29 18.95 -2.60
CA ALA A 122 -4.63 20.00 -1.83
C ALA A 122 -3.28 19.54 -1.31
N GLU A 123 -2.30 20.45 -1.34
CA GLU A 123 -1.05 20.29 -0.59
C GLU A 123 -1.19 21.01 0.75
N VAL A 124 -0.83 20.33 1.81
CA VAL A 124 -0.87 20.85 3.18
C VAL A 124 0.37 20.45 3.97
N ASP A 125 0.76 21.27 4.93
CA ASP A 125 1.79 20.93 5.88
C ASP A 125 1.13 20.31 7.12
N LEU A 126 1.49 19.07 7.45
CA LEU A 126 1.01 18.36 8.64
C LEU A 126 2.11 18.33 9.69
N ASN A 127 1.72 18.59 10.95
CA ASN A 127 2.60 18.32 12.08
C ASN A 127 2.45 16.86 12.49
N THR A 128 3.52 16.10 12.41
CA THR A 128 3.58 14.72 12.83
C THR A 128 4.50 14.55 14.04
N THR A 129 4.50 13.37 14.67
CA THR A 129 5.44 13.03 15.74
C THR A 129 6.89 13.12 15.32
N ASP A 130 7.17 12.93 14.03
CA ASP A 130 8.52 12.96 13.44
C ASP A 130 8.87 14.32 12.83
N GLY A 131 8.01 15.35 13.08
CA GLY A 131 8.19 16.71 12.58
C GLY A 131 7.18 17.09 11.47
N PRO A 132 7.32 18.30 10.90
CA PRO A 132 6.42 18.77 9.85
C PRO A 132 6.70 18.01 8.54
N VAL A 133 5.62 17.57 7.90
CA VAL A 133 5.66 16.88 6.60
C VAL A 133 4.69 17.56 5.63
N ARG A 134 5.18 17.93 4.46
CA ARG A 134 4.33 18.40 3.36
C ARG A 134 3.74 17.22 2.61
N VAL A 135 2.42 17.18 2.53
CA VAL A 135 1.66 16.09 1.91
C VAL A 135 0.69 16.61 0.85
N ALA A 136 0.39 15.77 -0.13
CA ALA A 136 -0.64 16.02 -1.13
C ALA A 136 -1.81 15.05 -0.91
N PHE A 137 -2.99 15.58 -0.67
CA PHE A 137 -4.23 14.82 -0.63
C PHE A 137 -4.83 14.76 -2.03
N ILE A 138 -4.67 13.64 -2.72
CA ILE A 138 -5.19 13.39 -4.06
C ILE A 138 -6.23 12.28 -3.94
N ARG A 139 -7.52 12.63 -3.91
CA ARG A 139 -8.61 11.67 -3.62
C ARG A 139 -8.30 10.77 -2.41
N ALA A 140 -7.65 11.36 -1.41
CA ALA A 140 -7.15 10.62 -0.27
C ALA A 140 -8.27 9.91 0.50
N PRO A 141 -8.01 8.75 1.11
CA PRO A 141 -8.91 8.17 2.10
C PRO A 141 -8.86 8.96 3.42
N ARG A 142 -9.93 8.86 4.19
CA ARG A 142 -10.01 9.38 5.56
C ARG A 142 -10.36 8.26 6.52
#